data_196f70b5f0f866cb87615bc2fc15548f
#
_entry.id   196f70b5f0f866cb87615bc2fc15548f
#
_cell.length_a   1.000
_cell.length_b   1.000
_cell.length_c   1.000
_cell.angle_alpha   90.00
_cell.angle_beta   90.00
_cell.angle_gamma   90.00
#
_symmetry.space_group_name_H-M   'P 1'
#
loop_
_entity.id
_entity.type
_entity.pdbx_description
1 polymer ?
#
loop_
_entity_poly.entity_id
_entity_poly.type
_entity_poly.pdbx_seq_one_letter_code
_entity_poly.pdbx_strand_id
1 'polypeptide(L)'
;MIYSPDTSEAMYSNDKTAGMYMKKYEKAKALRENFVDLFEECYEYALPQRESFYAESIGQRRDDKIFDETAVVGVQEFASRLQQGLVPNFARWADFRAGSEVPNAARESVDNELDEVTEYVFEVIQNSNFGQEVHESFLDLAVGTGVLSVQEGDAINPIMFSAVPLPHIVLDSGPDDRIDHVYRERQVRASDVPLMYKKPTLGKLADKIQRDPEGKVKILEIVHRDYSVKNDEAYIFVAINCTHKEIIKKENYRGVGSNPFVCFRWSKCSGEIYGRGPLINALSAIKTTNLTIELILENAQMAISGIYQMEDDGVVNPDTISLVPGTVIPKAAGSRGLEPIRPAGSFDVANLVLSDMRLNIKRALYNDMLGNPDRTPASATEVAERMADLSRRIGSAFGRLQAEMVQPVLQRVVHILKKQGRIDLPTINGREIKVRSVSPLAQAQANQDISSVARWLELVQGTFGPEVVQLLIDSEETAAYLGKKFGVPDSLIRDLEERRQLVALAQQYAQTQGGMVGGEQIPQS
;
A
#
# COMPACT_ATOMS: atom_id res chain seq x y z
N MET A 1 9.61 31.21 -22.47
CA MET A 1 9.41 32.39 -21.61
C MET A 1 10.19 32.15 -20.32
N ILE A 2 11.30 32.89 -20.18
CA ILE A 2 12.22 32.78 -19.03
C ILE A 2 11.55 33.51 -17.87
N TYR A 3 11.19 32.78 -16.84
CA TYR A 3 10.62 33.32 -15.61
C TYR A 3 11.75 34.02 -14.83
N SER A 4 11.71 35.35 -14.74
CA SER A 4 12.62 36.13 -13.91
C SER A 4 12.20 36.04 -12.44
N PRO A 5 13.09 35.68 -11.49
CA PRO A 5 12.73 35.46 -10.09
C PRO A 5 12.42 36.71 -9.26
N ASP A 6 12.75 37.92 -9.76
CA ASP A 6 12.83 39.12 -8.91
C ASP A 6 11.59 40.03 -8.89
N THR A 7 10.51 39.68 -9.58
CA THR A 7 9.31 40.54 -9.62
C THR A 7 8.08 39.98 -8.90
N SER A 8 8.12 38.82 -8.31
CA SER A 8 6.90 38.16 -7.79
C SER A 8 6.63 38.34 -6.28
N GLU A 9 7.60 38.75 -5.48
CA GLU A 9 7.39 38.85 -4.02
C GLU A 9 6.72 40.12 -3.53
N ALA A 10 6.77 41.19 -4.30
CA ALA A 10 6.26 42.51 -3.88
C ALA A 10 4.83 42.82 -4.35
N MET A 11 4.19 41.99 -5.19
CA MET A 11 2.94 42.39 -5.89
C MET A 11 1.67 41.68 -5.41
N TYR A 12 1.71 40.73 -4.49
CA TYR A 12 0.49 39.99 -4.15
C TYR A 12 0.09 40.17 -2.67
N SER A 13 -1.06 40.81 -2.46
CA SER A 13 -1.76 40.75 -1.21
C SER A 13 -2.09 39.27 -0.89
N ASN A 14 -2.14 38.90 0.38
CA ASN A 14 -2.38 37.52 0.87
C ASN A 14 -3.60 36.86 0.20
N ASP A 15 -4.66 37.63 -0.04
CA ASP A 15 -5.89 37.19 -0.70
C ASP A 15 -5.72 36.82 -2.18
N LYS A 16 -4.90 37.56 -2.93
CA LYS A 16 -4.64 37.26 -4.36
C LYS A 16 -3.86 35.96 -4.50
N THR A 17 -2.93 35.71 -3.61
CA THR A 17 -2.13 34.49 -3.58
C THR A 17 -2.99 33.27 -3.20
N ALA A 18 -3.84 33.39 -2.17
CA ALA A 18 -4.79 32.35 -1.79
C ALA A 18 -5.76 32.00 -2.94
N GLY A 19 -6.30 33.02 -3.62
CA GLY A 19 -7.18 32.84 -4.78
C GLY A 19 -6.50 32.10 -5.94
N MET A 20 -5.20 32.31 -6.17
CA MET A 20 -4.46 31.57 -7.19
C MET A 20 -4.32 30.08 -6.85
N TYR A 21 -4.00 29.74 -5.60
CA TYR A 21 -3.92 28.35 -5.16
C TYR A 21 -5.27 27.65 -5.24
N MET A 22 -6.35 28.33 -4.84
CA MET A 22 -7.71 27.78 -4.93
C MET A 22 -8.12 27.49 -6.38
N LYS A 23 -7.79 28.37 -7.34
CA LYS A 23 -8.06 28.12 -8.75
C LYS A 23 -7.31 26.89 -9.29
N LYS A 24 -6.07 26.66 -8.86
CA LYS A 24 -5.32 25.45 -9.23
C LYS A 24 -6.00 24.20 -8.66
N TYR A 25 -6.41 24.27 -7.38
CA TYR A 25 -7.14 23.21 -6.75
C TYR A 25 -8.46 22.87 -7.48
N GLU A 26 -9.26 23.89 -7.84
CA GLU A 26 -10.53 23.68 -8.56
C GLU A 26 -10.32 23.01 -9.92
N LYS A 27 -9.24 23.37 -10.65
CA LYS A 27 -8.87 22.69 -11.90
C LYS A 27 -8.51 21.21 -11.68
N ALA A 28 -7.68 20.94 -10.69
CA ALA A 28 -7.30 19.56 -10.35
C ALA A 28 -8.52 18.76 -9.88
N LYS A 29 -9.43 19.38 -9.11
CA LYS A 29 -10.69 18.77 -8.68
C LYS A 29 -11.59 18.44 -9.86
N ALA A 30 -11.72 19.32 -10.84
CA ALA A 30 -12.49 19.06 -12.06
C ALA A 30 -11.94 17.87 -12.87
N LEU A 31 -10.62 17.66 -12.90
CA LEU A 31 -10.02 16.47 -13.51
C LEU A 31 -10.33 15.20 -12.71
N ARG A 32 -10.40 15.30 -11.38
CA ARG A 32 -10.78 14.17 -10.50
C ARG A 32 -12.22 13.73 -10.72
N GLU A 33 -13.14 14.64 -11.06
CA GLU A 33 -14.58 14.32 -11.28
C GLU A 33 -14.76 13.16 -12.28
N ASN A 34 -13.87 12.99 -13.25
CA ASN A 34 -13.92 11.88 -14.20
C ASN A 34 -13.74 10.49 -13.53
N PHE A 35 -13.22 10.44 -12.31
CA PHE A 35 -12.95 9.21 -11.57
C PHE A 35 -13.90 9.01 -10.38
N VAL A 36 -14.61 10.08 -9.97
CA VAL A 36 -15.38 10.09 -8.71
C VAL A 36 -16.48 9.03 -8.73
N ASP A 37 -17.25 8.93 -9.83
CA ASP A 37 -18.32 7.94 -9.94
C ASP A 37 -17.79 6.51 -9.80
N LEU A 38 -16.64 6.23 -10.43
CA LEU A 38 -16.00 4.92 -10.37
C LEU A 38 -15.47 4.60 -8.96
N PHE A 39 -14.89 5.58 -8.28
CA PHE A 39 -14.40 5.41 -6.93
C PHE A 39 -15.54 5.24 -5.92
N GLU A 40 -16.62 6.02 -6.08
CA GLU A 40 -17.81 5.90 -5.25
C GLU A 40 -18.48 4.53 -5.39
N GLU A 41 -18.63 4.00 -6.61
CA GLU A 41 -19.13 2.64 -6.82
C GLU A 41 -18.24 1.60 -6.14
N CYS A 42 -16.89 1.73 -6.20
CA CYS A 42 -15.98 0.84 -5.49
C CYS A 42 -16.18 0.90 -3.97
N TYR A 43 -16.38 2.10 -3.42
CA TYR A 43 -16.64 2.27 -2.00
C TYR A 43 -17.98 1.68 -1.60
N GLU A 44 -19.04 1.94 -2.38
CA GLU A 44 -20.40 1.46 -2.11
C GLU A 44 -20.48 -0.07 -2.04
N TYR A 45 -19.79 -0.77 -2.95
CA TYR A 45 -19.89 -2.23 -3.06
C TYR A 45 -18.83 -3.01 -2.28
N ALA A 46 -17.70 -2.40 -1.91
CA ALA A 46 -16.59 -3.13 -1.28
C ALA A 46 -15.99 -2.48 -0.04
N LEU A 47 -16.21 -1.17 0.17
CA LEU A 47 -15.68 -0.41 1.31
C LEU A 47 -16.77 0.47 1.92
N PRO A 48 -17.91 -0.09 2.38
CA PRO A 48 -19.07 0.67 2.86
C PRO A 48 -18.76 1.55 4.09
N GLN A 49 -17.69 1.23 4.83
CA GLN A 49 -17.22 2.03 5.97
C GLN A 49 -16.54 3.34 5.57
N ARG A 50 -16.18 3.51 4.30
CA ARG A 50 -15.56 4.74 3.79
C ARG A 50 -16.58 5.84 3.57
N GLU A 51 -16.15 7.08 3.73
CA GLU A 51 -16.95 8.26 3.46
C GLU A 51 -17.24 8.41 1.96
N SER A 52 -18.45 8.88 1.63
CA SER A 52 -18.85 9.16 0.25
C SER A 52 -18.08 10.34 -0.34
N PHE A 53 -17.86 10.29 -1.67
CA PHE A 53 -17.31 11.43 -2.42
C PHE A 53 -18.30 12.58 -2.59
N TYR A 54 -19.60 12.31 -2.45
CA TYR A 54 -20.67 13.28 -2.73
C TYR A 54 -21.20 13.99 -1.49
N ALA A 55 -21.16 13.33 -0.34
CA ALA A 55 -21.72 13.87 0.89
C ALA A 55 -20.93 13.42 2.12
N GLU A 56 -20.94 14.26 3.16
CA GLU A 56 -20.41 13.89 4.49
C GLU A 56 -21.23 12.72 5.03
N SER A 57 -20.63 11.54 5.13
CA SER A 57 -21.29 10.28 5.49
C SER A 57 -20.57 9.51 6.60
N ILE A 58 -19.74 10.21 7.39
CA ILE A 58 -18.97 9.59 8.48
C ILE A 58 -19.92 8.90 9.48
N GLY A 59 -19.72 7.58 9.65
CA GLY A 59 -20.55 6.77 10.55
C GLY A 59 -21.96 6.44 10.05
N GLN A 60 -22.30 6.81 8.81
CA GLN A 60 -23.57 6.40 8.21
C GLN A 60 -23.48 4.96 7.69
N ARG A 61 -24.61 4.25 7.82
CA ARG A 61 -24.76 2.91 7.25
C ARG A 61 -24.89 3.00 5.73
N ARG A 62 -24.05 2.24 4.99
CA ARG A 62 -23.98 2.24 3.53
C ARG A 62 -23.94 0.82 2.95
N ASP A 63 -24.48 -0.14 3.67
CA ASP A 63 -24.51 -1.56 3.29
C ASP A 63 -25.81 -2.02 2.60
N ASP A 64 -26.73 -1.10 2.34
CA ASP A 64 -28.06 -1.42 1.78
C ASP A 64 -27.99 -2.11 0.41
N LYS A 65 -26.91 -1.90 -0.35
CA LYS A 65 -26.71 -2.51 -1.67
C LYS A 65 -25.81 -3.74 -1.65
N ILE A 66 -25.37 -4.18 -0.47
CA ILE A 66 -24.44 -5.30 -0.34
C ILE A 66 -25.22 -6.56 0.01
N PHE A 67 -25.41 -7.41 -0.99
CA PHE A 67 -26.02 -8.74 -0.85
C PHE A 67 -24.96 -9.86 -0.84
N ASP A 68 -23.73 -9.56 -1.28
CA ASP A 68 -22.58 -10.49 -1.27
C ASP A 68 -21.36 -9.85 -0.62
N GLU A 69 -20.86 -10.45 0.45
CA GLU A 69 -19.73 -9.95 1.24
C GLU A 69 -18.36 -10.31 0.62
N THR A 70 -18.32 -11.06 -0.49
CA THR A 70 -17.04 -11.54 -1.08
C THR A 70 -16.08 -10.40 -1.40
N ALA A 71 -16.59 -9.26 -1.89
CA ALA A 71 -15.76 -8.11 -2.19
C ALA A 71 -15.27 -7.40 -0.94
N VAL A 72 -16.13 -7.21 0.06
CA VAL A 72 -15.82 -6.53 1.32
C VAL A 72 -14.71 -7.27 2.08
N VAL A 73 -14.88 -8.60 2.25
CA VAL A 73 -13.86 -9.45 2.87
C VAL A 73 -12.61 -9.50 2.00
N GLY A 74 -12.79 -9.60 0.69
CA GLY A 74 -11.69 -9.70 -0.27
C GLY A 74 -10.75 -8.49 -0.27
N VAL A 75 -11.26 -7.29 -0.08
CA VAL A 75 -10.43 -6.07 0.03
C VAL A 75 -9.65 -6.02 1.33
N GLN A 76 -10.26 -6.45 2.45
CA GLN A 76 -9.56 -6.55 3.75
C GLN A 76 -8.40 -7.57 3.68
N GLU A 77 -8.65 -8.73 3.08
CA GLU A 77 -7.61 -9.73 2.86
C GLU A 77 -6.51 -9.23 1.94
N PHE A 78 -6.85 -8.53 0.86
CA PHE A 78 -5.88 -7.92 -0.05
C PHE A 78 -4.95 -6.96 0.70
N ALA A 79 -5.49 -6.04 1.49
CA ALA A 79 -4.72 -5.07 2.27
C ALA A 79 -3.81 -5.78 3.28
N SER A 80 -4.33 -6.77 4.01
CA SER A 80 -3.58 -7.55 5.00
C SER A 80 -2.42 -8.31 4.37
N ARG A 81 -2.64 -8.98 3.25
CA ARG A 81 -1.61 -9.74 2.52
C ARG A 81 -0.54 -8.84 1.93
N LEU A 82 -0.95 -7.72 1.35
CA LEU A 82 -0.01 -6.74 0.81
C LEU A 82 0.87 -6.17 1.91
N GLN A 83 0.30 -5.85 3.09
CA GLN A 83 1.05 -5.39 4.24
C GLN A 83 2.06 -6.43 4.73
N GLN A 84 1.63 -7.68 4.89
CA GLN A 84 2.52 -8.78 5.29
C GLN A 84 3.65 -9.03 4.30
N GLY A 85 3.39 -8.86 2.99
CA GLY A 85 4.37 -9.08 1.95
C GLY A 85 5.33 -7.92 1.72
N LEU A 86 4.86 -6.67 1.87
CA LEU A 86 5.62 -5.48 1.49
C LEU A 86 6.25 -4.77 2.70
N VAL A 87 5.48 -4.58 3.76
CA VAL A 87 5.85 -3.80 4.96
C VAL A 87 5.34 -4.46 6.25
N PRO A 88 5.81 -5.66 6.59
CA PRO A 88 5.39 -6.37 7.80
C PRO A 88 5.69 -5.55 9.06
N ASN A 89 4.77 -5.54 10.02
CA ASN A 89 4.82 -4.67 11.20
C ASN A 89 6.03 -4.91 12.12
N PHE A 90 6.49 -6.16 12.23
CA PHE A 90 7.52 -6.55 13.21
C PHE A 90 8.83 -7.02 12.55
N ALA A 91 9.02 -6.74 11.28
CA ALA A 91 10.23 -7.12 10.57
C ALA A 91 10.86 -5.90 9.89
N ARG A 92 12.16 -5.96 9.68
CA ARG A 92 12.90 -5.02 8.84
C ARG A 92 12.59 -5.37 7.38
N TRP A 93 12.04 -4.43 6.62
CA TRP A 93 11.62 -4.63 5.24
C TRP A 93 12.41 -3.79 4.23
N ALA A 94 13.37 -3.00 4.70
CA ALA A 94 14.32 -2.28 3.87
C ALA A 94 15.64 -2.03 4.60
N ASP A 95 16.71 -1.84 3.84
CA ASP A 95 18.05 -1.48 4.30
C ASP A 95 18.52 -0.21 3.61
N PHE A 96 19.25 0.61 4.35
CA PHE A 96 20.04 1.69 3.76
C PHE A 96 21.43 1.15 3.41
N ARG A 97 21.89 1.46 2.21
CA ARG A 97 23.21 1.03 1.73
C ARG A 97 23.92 2.17 1.00
N ALA A 98 25.23 2.14 1.05
CA ALA A 98 26.06 3.07 0.28
C ALA A 98 25.77 2.99 -1.23
N GLY A 99 25.70 4.14 -1.87
CA GLY A 99 25.50 4.23 -3.32
C GLY A 99 26.70 3.69 -4.11
N SER A 100 26.52 3.53 -5.42
CA SER A 100 27.61 3.06 -6.32
C SER A 100 28.75 4.05 -6.47
N GLU A 101 28.56 5.29 -6.06
CA GLU A 101 29.53 6.38 -6.16
C GLU A 101 30.51 6.40 -4.98
N VAL A 102 30.21 5.64 -3.90
CA VAL A 102 31.11 5.52 -2.74
C VAL A 102 32.28 4.60 -3.10
N PRO A 103 33.55 5.04 -2.90
CA PRO A 103 34.73 4.20 -3.14
C PRO A 103 34.66 2.90 -2.33
N ASN A 104 35.08 1.78 -2.93
CA ASN A 104 35.01 0.46 -2.30
C ASN A 104 35.72 0.41 -0.93
N ALA A 105 36.81 1.16 -0.75
CA ALA A 105 37.57 1.22 0.52
C ALA A 105 36.80 1.87 1.69
N ALA A 106 35.85 2.76 1.39
CA ALA A 106 35.04 3.43 2.41
C ALA A 106 33.64 2.82 2.56
N ARG A 107 33.26 1.93 1.63
CA ARG A 107 31.88 1.40 1.54
C ARG A 107 31.49 0.61 2.77
N GLU A 108 32.37 -0.21 3.29
CA GLU A 108 32.10 -1.07 4.45
C GLU A 108 31.87 -0.24 5.72
N SER A 109 32.70 0.77 5.98
CA SER A 109 32.51 1.68 7.10
C SER A 109 31.17 2.43 7.00
N VAL A 110 30.84 2.90 5.79
CA VAL A 110 29.57 3.61 5.54
C VAL A 110 28.37 2.67 5.65
N ASP A 111 28.46 1.43 5.16
CA ASP A 111 27.38 0.44 5.27
C ASP A 111 27.12 0.07 6.74
N ASN A 112 28.16 -0.04 7.58
CA ASN A 112 28.01 -0.30 9.02
C ASN A 112 27.30 0.87 9.74
N GLU A 113 27.68 2.12 9.46
CA GLU A 113 26.98 3.29 10.00
C GLU A 113 25.51 3.36 9.54
N LEU A 114 25.26 3.01 8.27
CA LEU A 114 23.89 2.97 7.72
C LEU A 114 23.07 1.83 8.31
N ASP A 115 23.67 0.70 8.71
CA ASP A 115 22.97 -0.38 9.40
C ASP A 115 22.45 0.07 10.79
N GLU A 116 23.25 0.79 11.58
CA GLU A 116 22.82 1.37 12.87
C GLU A 116 21.68 2.38 12.67
N VAL A 117 21.79 3.24 11.67
CA VAL A 117 20.71 4.18 11.31
C VAL A 117 19.44 3.42 10.88
N THR A 118 19.59 2.33 10.12
CA THR A 118 18.47 1.50 9.69
C THR A 118 17.75 0.87 10.89
N GLU A 119 18.49 0.29 11.83
CA GLU A 119 17.91 -0.28 13.06
C GLU A 119 17.09 0.74 13.84
N TYR A 120 17.67 1.93 14.07
CA TYR A 120 16.98 3.00 14.77
C TYR A 120 15.72 3.50 14.02
N VAL A 121 15.80 3.66 12.71
CA VAL A 121 14.65 4.04 11.87
C VAL A 121 13.51 3.02 11.98
N PHE A 122 13.85 1.72 11.94
CA PHE A 122 12.86 0.65 12.07
C PHE A 122 12.29 0.54 13.48
N GLU A 123 13.10 0.78 14.52
CA GLU A 123 12.60 0.87 15.90
C GLU A 123 11.55 1.98 16.03
N VAL A 124 11.82 3.16 15.49
CA VAL A 124 10.88 4.29 15.49
C VAL A 124 9.60 3.96 14.69
N ILE A 125 9.72 3.34 13.51
CA ILE A 125 8.56 2.96 12.70
C ILE A 125 7.70 1.92 13.42
N GLN A 126 8.30 0.89 14.02
CA GLN A 126 7.59 -0.19 14.72
C GLN A 126 6.88 0.29 15.98
N ASN A 127 7.45 1.28 16.68
CA ASN A 127 6.85 1.89 17.86
C ASN A 127 5.78 2.95 17.51
N SER A 128 5.64 3.31 16.23
CA SER A 128 4.65 4.28 15.76
C SER A 128 3.33 3.62 15.36
N ASN A 129 2.36 4.44 14.90
CA ASN A 129 1.10 3.97 14.35
C ASN A 129 1.18 3.55 12.86
N PHE A 130 2.38 3.36 12.30
CA PHE A 130 2.59 3.04 10.89
C PHE A 130 1.79 1.83 10.41
N GLY A 131 1.82 0.73 11.17
CA GLY A 131 1.17 -0.51 10.76
C GLY A 131 -0.35 -0.38 10.59
N GLN A 132 -0.99 0.45 11.39
CA GLN A 132 -2.43 0.71 11.31
C GLN A 132 -2.76 1.61 10.12
N GLU A 133 -2.04 2.71 9.98
CA GLU A 133 -2.29 3.70 8.94
C GLU A 133 -1.94 3.21 7.53
N VAL A 134 -0.92 2.37 7.41
CA VAL A 134 -0.58 1.77 6.11
C VAL A 134 -1.64 0.77 5.67
N HIS A 135 -2.21 -0.02 6.60
CA HIS A 135 -3.31 -0.93 6.31
C HIS A 135 -4.51 -0.16 5.75
N GLU A 136 -4.91 0.92 6.42
CA GLU A 136 -5.98 1.80 5.98
C GLU A 136 -5.71 2.38 4.58
N SER A 137 -4.48 2.80 4.30
CA SER A 137 -4.13 3.31 2.97
C SER A 137 -4.12 2.23 1.87
N PHE A 138 -3.90 0.95 2.24
CA PHE A 138 -3.98 -0.17 1.30
C PHE A 138 -5.42 -0.54 0.93
N LEU A 139 -6.40 -0.24 1.78
CA LEU A 139 -7.81 -0.36 1.40
C LEU A 139 -8.14 0.58 0.23
N ASP A 140 -7.66 1.82 0.28
CA ASP A 140 -7.83 2.78 -0.82
C ASP A 140 -6.97 2.41 -2.04
N LEU A 141 -5.81 1.79 -1.82
CA LEU A 141 -4.97 1.26 -2.91
C LEU A 141 -5.67 0.13 -3.69
N ALA A 142 -6.56 -0.64 -3.06
CA ALA A 142 -7.38 -1.62 -3.77
C ALA A 142 -8.28 -0.96 -4.83
N VAL A 143 -8.72 0.27 -4.61
CA VAL A 143 -9.39 1.11 -5.61
C VAL A 143 -8.38 1.62 -6.65
N GLY A 144 -7.17 2.03 -6.21
CA GLY A 144 -6.10 2.38 -7.14
C GLY A 144 -5.02 3.29 -6.60
N THR A 145 -5.32 4.14 -5.64
CA THR A 145 -4.39 5.13 -5.11
C THR A 145 -4.46 5.17 -3.60
N GLY A 146 -3.33 4.96 -2.94
CA GLY A 146 -3.18 5.15 -1.50
C GLY A 146 -2.42 6.44 -1.19
N VAL A 147 -2.77 7.08 -0.08
CA VAL A 147 -2.10 8.30 0.38
C VAL A 147 -1.82 8.21 1.87
N LEU A 148 -0.56 8.42 2.23
CA LEU A 148 -0.08 8.53 3.60
C LEU A 148 0.43 9.95 3.86
N SER A 149 0.00 10.56 4.93
CA SER A 149 0.59 11.78 5.48
C SER A 149 1.58 11.39 6.57
N VAL A 150 2.84 11.85 6.47
CA VAL A 150 3.91 11.56 7.42
C VAL A 150 4.39 12.86 8.02
N GLN A 151 4.09 13.10 9.27
CA GLN A 151 4.32 14.36 9.96
C GLN A 151 5.25 14.18 11.17
N GLU A 152 5.84 15.29 11.60
CA GLU A 152 6.59 15.35 12.85
C GLU A 152 5.61 15.12 14.01
N GLY A 153 5.95 14.19 14.89
CA GLY A 153 5.23 13.92 16.11
C GLY A 153 5.80 14.68 17.31
N ASP A 154 5.63 14.10 18.48
CA ASP A 154 6.11 14.64 19.75
C ASP A 154 7.48 14.04 20.17
N ALA A 155 7.91 14.32 21.40
CA ALA A 155 9.17 13.82 21.93
C ALA A 155 9.17 12.31 22.15
N ILE A 156 8.00 11.70 22.44
CA ILE A 156 7.84 10.27 22.69
C ILE A 156 7.66 9.53 21.36
N ASN A 157 6.75 10.03 20.52
CA ASN A 157 6.47 9.50 19.21
C ASN A 157 6.96 10.49 18.15
N PRO A 158 8.22 10.37 17.69
CA PRO A 158 8.83 11.38 16.82
C PRO A 158 8.19 11.51 15.46
N ILE A 159 7.42 10.51 15.04
CA ILE A 159 6.77 10.45 13.73
C ILE A 159 5.32 10.02 13.90
N MET A 160 4.44 10.70 13.19
CA MET A 160 3.02 10.38 13.13
C MET A 160 2.62 10.12 11.68
N PHE A 161 2.00 8.96 11.47
CA PHE A 161 1.41 8.58 10.18
C PHE A 161 -0.10 8.82 10.21
N SER A 162 -0.67 9.13 9.06
CA SER A 162 -2.13 9.23 8.89
C SER A 162 -2.50 8.85 7.47
N ALA A 163 -3.34 7.84 7.33
CA ALA A 163 -3.98 7.53 6.06
C ALA A 163 -4.90 8.68 5.66
N VAL A 164 -4.85 9.08 4.40
CA VAL A 164 -5.72 10.14 3.88
C VAL A 164 -6.70 9.50 2.90
N PRO A 165 -8.00 9.43 3.24
CA PRO A 165 -9.01 8.87 2.36
C PRO A 165 -9.11 9.61 1.02
N LEU A 166 -9.38 8.88 -0.07
CA LEU A 166 -9.47 9.46 -1.41
C LEU A 166 -10.48 10.60 -1.56
N PRO A 167 -11.65 10.64 -0.86
CA PRO A 167 -12.56 11.77 -0.93
C PRO A 167 -11.92 13.10 -0.55
N HIS A 168 -10.98 13.07 0.40
CA HIS A 168 -10.33 14.28 0.93
C HIS A 168 -9.07 14.71 0.19
N ILE A 169 -8.65 13.96 -0.84
CA ILE A 169 -7.41 14.22 -1.56
C ILE A 169 -7.66 14.52 -3.03
N VAL A 170 -6.98 15.53 -3.53
CA VAL A 170 -6.93 15.83 -4.97
C VAL A 170 -5.46 15.86 -5.38
N LEU A 171 -5.13 15.15 -6.44
CA LEU A 171 -3.79 15.01 -6.97
C LEU A 171 -3.67 15.70 -8.31
N ASP A 172 -2.49 16.28 -8.60
CA ASP A 172 -2.17 16.81 -9.90
C ASP A 172 -0.73 16.45 -10.28
N SER A 173 -0.50 16.28 -11.57
CA SER A 173 0.80 15.85 -12.09
C SER A 173 1.72 17.03 -12.40
N GLY A 174 3.02 16.79 -12.24
CA GLY A 174 4.06 17.67 -12.76
C GLY A 174 4.40 17.36 -14.24
N PRO A 175 5.46 18.01 -14.77
CA PRO A 175 5.89 17.86 -16.15
C PRO A 175 6.29 16.42 -16.53
N ASP A 176 6.74 15.64 -15.55
CA ASP A 176 7.25 14.27 -15.76
C ASP A 176 6.20 13.18 -15.39
N ASP A 177 4.90 13.53 -15.40
CA ASP A 177 3.81 12.65 -14.98
C ASP A 177 3.93 12.10 -13.55
N ARG A 178 4.76 12.73 -12.70
CA ARG A 178 4.87 12.43 -11.26
C ARG A 178 3.79 13.20 -10.52
N ILE A 179 3.40 12.69 -9.34
CA ILE A 179 2.46 13.40 -8.45
C ILE A 179 3.27 14.47 -7.71
N ASP A 180 3.23 15.69 -8.24
CA ASP A 180 4.00 16.83 -7.72
C ASP A 180 3.14 17.84 -6.97
N HIS A 181 1.81 17.72 -7.09
CA HIS A 181 0.85 18.59 -6.41
C HIS A 181 -0.17 17.76 -5.68
N VAL A 182 -0.30 18.01 -4.38
CA VAL A 182 -1.23 17.34 -3.48
C VAL A 182 -2.08 18.37 -2.78
N TYR A 183 -3.39 18.20 -2.82
CA TYR A 183 -4.37 19.05 -2.17
C TYR A 183 -5.20 18.18 -1.24
N ARG A 184 -5.26 18.54 0.06
CA ARG A 184 -6.04 17.85 1.09
C ARG A 184 -7.09 18.78 1.65
N GLU A 185 -8.36 18.42 1.52
CA GLU A 185 -9.45 19.08 2.23
C GLU A 185 -9.62 18.47 3.62
N ARG A 186 -9.77 19.33 4.63
CA ARG A 186 -10.04 18.90 6.00
C ARG A 186 -11.14 19.77 6.61
N GLN A 187 -12.04 19.14 7.35
CA GLN A 187 -12.94 19.83 8.25
C GLN A 187 -12.45 19.62 9.67
N VAL A 188 -12.11 20.72 10.35
CA VAL A 188 -11.56 20.72 11.71
C VAL A 188 -12.32 21.72 12.57
N ARG A 189 -12.27 21.57 13.89
CA ARG A 189 -12.81 22.57 14.80
C ARG A 189 -11.96 23.84 14.73
N ALA A 190 -12.60 24.99 14.90
CA ALA A 190 -11.87 26.26 14.85
C ALA A 190 -10.79 26.34 15.95
N SER A 191 -11.07 25.79 17.15
CA SER A 191 -10.14 25.70 18.27
C SER A 191 -8.88 24.89 18.00
N ASP A 192 -8.95 23.90 17.08
CA ASP A 192 -7.85 22.98 16.83
C ASP A 192 -6.82 23.57 15.84
N VAL A 193 -7.22 24.55 15.02
CA VAL A 193 -6.36 25.15 14.00
C VAL A 193 -5.05 25.71 14.56
N PRO A 194 -5.04 26.46 15.68
CA PRO A 194 -3.78 26.93 16.27
C PRO A 194 -2.86 25.81 16.78
N LEU A 195 -3.42 24.65 17.12
CA LEU A 195 -2.67 23.48 17.60
C LEU A 195 -2.04 22.71 16.44
N MET A 196 -2.69 22.71 15.27
CA MET A 196 -2.24 21.99 14.09
C MET A 196 -1.02 22.62 13.41
N TYR A 197 -0.91 23.95 13.46
CA TYR A 197 0.13 24.67 12.74
C TYR A 197 1.01 25.48 13.69
N LYS A 198 2.32 25.33 13.58
CA LYS A 198 3.28 26.14 14.34
C LYS A 198 3.19 27.62 13.87
N LYS A 199 2.82 28.54 14.76
CA LYS A 199 2.70 29.99 14.47
C LYS A 199 1.77 30.30 13.28
N PRO A 200 0.48 29.96 13.34
CA PRO A 200 -0.47 30.23 12.27
C PRO A 200 -0.81 31.72 12.19
N THR A 201 -1.12 32.18 10.98
CA THR A 201 -1.74 33.51 10.79
C THR A 201 -3.25 33.32 10.83
N LEU A 202 -3.91 33.74 11.90
CA LEU A 202 -5.31 33.42 12.11
C LEU A 202 -6.28 34.37 11.35
N GLY A 203 -5.89 35.65 11.10
CA GLY A 203 -6.74 36.59 10.37
C GLY A 203 -8.18 36.63 10.91
N LYS A 204 -9.17 36.55 10.03
CA LYS A 204 -10.61 36.49 10.39
C LYS A 204 -11.00 35.19 11.09
N LEU A 205 -10.18 34.17 11.06
CA LEU A 205 -10.41 32.92 11.81
C LEU A 205 -10.32 33.13 13.31
N ALA A 206 -9.54 34.13 13.79
CA ALA A 206 -9.45 34.47 15.20
C ALA A 206 -10.83 34.86 15.80
N ASP A 207 -11.62 35.63 15.03
CA ASP A 207 -12.99 36.02 15.47
C ASP A 207 -13.91 34.80 15.57
N LYS A 208 -13.76 33.84 14.64
CA LYS A 208 -14.55 32.60 14.69
C LYS A 208 -14.15 31.72 15.87
N ILE A 209 -12.86 31.60 16.17
CA ILE A 209 -12.38 30.86 17.35
C ILE A 209 -12.95 31.41 18.65
N GLN A 210 -13.07 32.74 18.75
CA GLN A 210 -13.63 33.39 19.94
C GLN A 210 -15.15 33.22 20.07
N ARG A 211 -15.89 33.27 18.93
CA ARG A 211 -17.36 33.20 18.92
C ARG A 211 -17.90 31.78 18.96
N ASP A 212 -17.26 30.87 18.22
CA ASP A 212 -17.68 29.49 18.04
C ASP A 212 -16.45 28.56 17.89
N PRO A 213 -15.78 28.22 19.01
CA PRO A 213 -14.57 27.39 19.00
C PRO A 213 -14.81 25.96 18.48
N GLU A 214 -16.02 25.41 18.69
CA GLU A 214 -16.43 24.07 18.24
C GLU A 214 -16.92 24.07 16.79
N GLY A 215 -17.12 25.23 16.18
CA GLY A 215 -17.58 25.36 14.81
C GLY A 215 -16.60 24.79 13.81
N LYS A 216 -17.10 24.00 12.87
CA LYS A 216 -16.28 23.40 11.80
C LYS A 216 -15.72 24.48 10.85
N VAL A 217 -14.45 24.33 10.51
CA VAL A 217 -13.72 25.15 9.53
C VAL A 217 -13.16 24.25 8.45
N LYS A 218 -13.39 24.63 7.20
CA LYS A 218 -12.83 23.93 6.04
C LYS A 218 -11.46 24.51 5.72
N ILE A 219 -10.42 23.68 5.80
CA ILE A 219 -9.04 24.01 5.52
C ILE A 219 -8.59 23.22 4.29
N LEU A 220 -7.91 23.89 3.38
CA LEU A 220 -7.24 23.29 2.23
C LEU A 220 -5.73 23.33 2.48
N GLU A 221 -5.14 22.16 2.70
CA GLU A 221 -3.69 21.96 2.75
C GLU A 221 -3.18 21.65 1.34
N ILE A 222 -2.17 22.36 0.90
CA ILE A 222 -1.58 22.26 -0.42
C ILE A 222 -0.10 22.01 -0.29
N VAL A 223 0.40 21.00 -0.97
CA VAL A 223 1.83 20.78 -1.18
C VAL A 223 2.08 20.79 -2.67
N HIS A 224 2.96 21.66 -3.12
CA HIS A 224 3.35 21.67 -4.51
C HIS A 224 4.87 21.76 -4.66
N ARG A 225 5.40 21.10 -5.68
CA ARG A 225 6.83 21.11 -5.97
C ARG A 225 7.27 22.49 -6.43
N ASP A 226 8.41 22.94 -5.91
CA ASP A 226 9.07 24.18 -6.33
C ASP A 226 10.15 23.87 -7.38
N TYR A 227 9.83 24.12 -8.65
CA TYR A 227 10.75 23.89 -9.77
C TYR A 227 11.81 24.98 -9.94
N SER A 228 11.80 26.03 -9.10
CA SER A 228 12.86 27.06 -9.11
C SER A 228 14.18 26.51 -8.57
N VAL A 229 14.13 25.48 -7.73
CA VAL A 229 15.29 24.79 -7.16
C VAL A 229 15.69 23.65 -8.09
N LYS A 230 16.84 23.78 -8.76
CA LYS A 230 17.28 22.81 -9.80
C LYS A 230 18.02 21.58 -9.26
N ASN A 231 18.72 21.71 -8.13
CA ASN A 231 19.65 20.69 -7.65
C ASN A 231 19.16 19.93 -6.41
N ASP A 232 17.96 20.23 -5.93
CA ASP A 232 17.40 19.60 -4.73
C ASP A 232 15.88 19.47 -4.86
N GLU A 233 15.29 18.59 -4.06
CA GLU A 233 13.84 18.51 -3.94
C GLU A 233 13.34 19.64 -3.04
N ALA A 234 12.41 20.43 -3.55
CA ALA A 234 11.81 21.51 -2.80
C ALA A 234 10.29 21.50 -2.98
N TYR A 235 9.58 21.72 -1.90
CA TYR A 235 8.13 21.80 -1.87
C TYR A 235 7.67 23.01 -1.08
N ILE A 236 6.56 23.60 -1.49
CA ILE A 236 5.90 24.69 -0.80
C ILE A 236 4.61 24.12 -0.17
N PHE A 237 4.52 24.21 1.15
CA PHE A 237 3.31 23.89 1.89
C PHE A 237 2.51 25.17 2.12
N VAL A 238 1.20 25.11 1.84
CA VAL A 238 0.27 26.22 2.09
C VAL A 238 -1.01 25.67 2.69
N ALA A 239 -1.42 26.19 3.85
CA ALA A 239 -2.73 25.93 4.45
C ALA A 239 -3.62 27.16 4.27
N ILE A 240 -4.81 26.98 3.73
CA ILE A 240 -5.76 28.04 3.38
C ILE A 240 -7.09 27.79 4.11
N ASN A 241 -7.63 28.80 4.73
CA ASN A 241 -9.02 28.83 5.17
C ASN A 241 -9.93 29.04 3.95
N CYS A 242 -10.70 28.03 3.57
CA CYS A 242 -11.55 28.07 2.38
C CYS A 242 -12.66 29.14 2.47
N THR A 243 -13.21 29.37 3.67
CA THR A 243 -14.32 30.31 3.90
C THR A 243 -13.89 31.75 3.65
N HIS A 244 -12.73 32.14 4.17
CA HIS A 244 -12.25 33.52 4.08
C HIS A 244 -11.18 33.72 3.00
N LYS A 245 -10.73 32.63 2.35
CA LYS A 245 -9.65 32.63 1.35
C LYS A 245 -8.35 33.24 1.86
N GLU A 246 -8.05 32.98 3.15
CA GLU A 246 -6.86 33.50 3.83
C GLU A 246 -5.84 32.39 4.04
N ILE A 247 -4.55 32.70 3.84
CA ILE A 247 -3.46 31.78 4.10
C ILE A 247 -3.21 31.74 5.62
N ILE A 248 -3.41 30.56 6.21
CA ILE A 248 -3.16 30.29 7.63
C ILE A 248 -1.65 30.04 7.84
N LYS A 249 -1.02 29.31 6.92
CA LYS A 249 0.38 28.91 7.03
C LYS A 249 0.98 28.77 5.65
N LYS A 250 2.24 29.22 5.50
CA LYS A 250 3.09 28.96 4.33
C LYS A 250 4.47 28.56 4.81
N GLU A 251 4.97 27.43 4.34
CA GLU A 251 6.31 26.91 4.66
C GLU A 251 6.99 26.38 3.39
N ASN A 252 8.32 26.52 3.35
CA ASN A 252 9.14 25.95 2.28
C ASN A 252 9.88 24.74 2.85
N TYR A 253 9.71 23.59 2.22
CA TYR A 253 10.38 22.34 2.55
C TYR A 253 11.50 22.10 1.54
N ARG A 254 12.67 21.68 2.00
CA ARG A 254 13.83 21.41 1.16
C ARG A 254 14.50 20.10 1.55
N GLY A 255 15.09 19.45 0.57
CA GLY A 255 15.79 18.18 0.71
C GLY A 255 14.95 16.97 0.35
N VAL A 256 15.63 15.86 0.11
CA VAL A 256 15.01 14.58 -0.21
C VAL A 256 14.11 14.15 0.95
N GLY A 257 12.92 13.67 0.64
CA GLY A 257 11.93 13.27 1.65
C GLY A 257 11.26 14.44 2.37
N SER A 258 11.37 15.68 1.91
CA SER A 258 10.73 16.83 2.54
C SER A 258 9.22 16.90 2.31
N ASN A 259 8.66 16.18 1.33
CA ASN A 259 7.22 16.10 1.08
C ASN A 259 6.51 15.35 2.23
N PRO A 260 5.52 15.97 2.91
CA PRO A 260 4.77 15.31 3.97
C PRO A 260 3.74 14.28 3.47
N PHE A 261 3.42 14.24 2.18
CA PHE A 261 2.50 13.29 1.59
C PHE A 261 3.24 12.26 0.73
N VAL A 262 2.98 11.01 0.98
CA VAL A 262 3.41 9.87 0.17
C VAL A 262 2.20 9.35 -0.57
N CYS A 263 2.16 9.58 -1.89
CA CYS A 263 1.08 9.16 -2.77
C CYS A 263 1.59 8.03 -3.66
N PHE A 264 0.91 6.90 -3.65
CA PHE A 264 1.31 5.71 -4.37
C PHE A 264 0.13 5.06 -5.08
N ARG A 265 0.41 4.42 -6.22
CA ARG A 265 -0.59 3.87 -7.13
C ARG A 265 -0.36 2.39 -7.36
N TRP A 266 -1.45 1.63 -7.49
CA TRP A 266 -1.36 0.22 -7.87
C TRP A 266 -0.89 0.05 -9.32
N SER A 267 -1.64 0.58 -10.26
CA SER A 267 -1.24 0.66 -11.67
C SER A 267 -1.54 2.05 -12.22
N LYS A 268 -0.81 2.47 -13.25
CA LYS A 268 -0.98 3.75 -13.92
C LYS A 268 -1.28 3.53 -15.39
N CYS A 269 -2.36 4.10 -15.90
CA CYS A 269 -2.56 4.28 -17.32
C CYS A 269 -1.86 5.56 -17.80
N SER A 270 -1.36 5.56 -19.01
CA SER A 270 -0.71 6.75 -19.57
C SER A 270 -1.71 7.90 -19.66
N GLY A 271 -1.30 9.08 -19.18
CA GLY A 271 -2.15 10.27 -19.13
C GLY A 271 -3.10 10.34 -17.92
N GLU A 272 -3.20 9.31 -17.08
CA GLU A 272 -4.00 9.33 -15.86
C GLU A 272 -3.13 9.66 -14.65
N ILE A 273 -3.68 10.46 -13.73
CA ILE A 273 -3.01 10.85 -12.48
C ILE A 273 -3.27 9.80 -11.41
N TYR A 274 -4.54 9.37 -11.29
CA TYR A 274 -4.96 8.37 -10.34
C TYR A 274 -4.63 6.96 -10.83
N GLY A 275 -4.34 6.06 -9.88
CA GLY A 275 -4.11 4.66 -10.17
C GLY A 275 -5.42 3.91 -10.42
N ARG A 276 -5.30 2.75 -11.07
CA ARG A 276 -6.38 1.77 -11.22
C ARG A 276 -6.03 0.54 -10.41
N GLY A 277 -6.88 0.21 -9.45
CA GLY A 277 -6.69 -0.91 -8.53
C GLY A 277 -7.38 -2.20 -8.98
N PRO A 278 -7.11 -3.30 -8.30
CA PRO A 278 -7.74 -4.59 -8.59
C PRO A 278 -9.24 -4.58 -8.37
N LEU A 279 -9.75 -3.73 -7.47
CA LEU A 279 -11.17 -3.60 -7.20
C LEU A 279 -11.93 -3.03 -8.39
N ILE A 280 -11.37 -2.05 -9.10
CA ILE A 280 -11.96 -1.51 -10.34
C ILE A 280 -12.13 -2.62 -11.39
N ASN A 281 -11.14 -3.51 -11.52
CA ASN A 281 -11.22 -4.60 -12.47
C ASN A 281 -12.28 -5.64 -12.09
N ALA A 282 -12.54 -5.82 -10.80
CA ALA A 282 -13.55 -6.74 -10.27
C ALA A 282 -14.97 -6.13 -10.24
N LEU A 283 -15.11 -4.81 -10.37
CA LEU A 283 -16.34 -4.08 -10.08
C LEU A 283 -17.56 -4.60 -10.85
N SER A 284 -17.41 -4.92 -12.13
CA SER A 284 -18.49 -5.48 -12.94
C SER A 284 -18.96 -6.85 -12.42
N ALA A 285 -18.03 -7.72 -12.03
CA ALA A 285 -18.35 -9.02 -11.45
C ALA A 285 -19.03 -8.86 -10.07
N ILE A 286 -18.56 -7.91 -9.26
CA ILE A 286 -19.13 -7.59 -7.95
C ILE A 286 -20.57 -7.12 -8.08
N LYS A 287 -20.85 -6.17 -8.97
CA LYS A 287 -22.22 -5.65 -9.23
C LYS A 287 -23.15 -6.75 -9.73
N THR A 288 -22.66 -7.58 -10.66
CA THR A 288 -23.46 -8.70 -11.19
C THR A 288 -23.76 -9.74 -10.11
N THR A 289 -22.77 -10.07 -9.25
CA THR A 289 -22.95 -11.02 -8.14
C THR A 289 -23.99 -10.51 -7.15
N ASN A 290 -23.90 -9.24 -6.74
CA ASN A 290 -24.87 -8.61 -5.84
C ASN A 290 -26.28 -8.66 -6.42
N LEU A 291 -26.46 -8.23 -7.68
CA LEU A 291 -27.76 -8.28 -8.35
C LEU A 291 -28.31 -9.71 -8.44
N THR A 292 -27.46 -10.68 -8.75
CA THR A 292 -27.88 -12.09 -8.84
C THR A 292 -28.38 -12.61 -7.50
N ILE A 293 -27.70 -12.28 -6.40
CA ILE A 293 -28.12 -12.69 -5.05
C ILE A 293 -29.40 -11.98 -4.64
N GLU A 294 -29.54 -10.69 -4.93
CA GLU A 294 -30.77 -9.93 -4.70
C GLU A 294 -31.97 -10.63 -5.36
N LEU A 295 -31.87 -10.96 -6.66
CA LEU A 295 -32.90 -11.70 -7.40
C LEU A 295 -33.19 -13.09 -6.83
N ILE A 296 -32.16 -13.80 -6.33
CA ILE A 296 -32.35 -15.10 -5.66
C ILE A 296 -33.12 -14.92 -4.36
N LEU A 297 -32.80 -13.91 -3.57
CA LEU A 297 -33.47 -13.61 -2.29
C LEU A 297 -34.93 -13.19 -2.53
N GLU A 298 -35.20 -12.38 -3.55
CA GLU A 298 -36.57 -12.03 -3.97
C GLU A 298 -37.37 -13.26 -4.37
N ASN A 299 -36.78 -14.15 -5.21
CA ASN A 299 -37.44 -15.40 -5.60
C ASN A 299 -37.67 -16.33 -4.40
N ALA A 300 -36.69 -16.41 -3.47
CA ALA A 300 -36.83 -17.17 -2.23
C ALA A 300 -37.96 -16.61 -1.35
N GLN A 301 -38.07 -15.29 -1.25
CA GLN A 301 -39.14 -14.63 -0.51
C GLN A 301 -40.51 -14.94 -1.13
N MET A 302 -40.63 -14.90 -2.47
CA MET A 302 -41.87 -15.30 -3.17
C MET A 302 -42.20 -16.78 -2.95
N ALA A 303 -41.19 -17.66 -2.94
CA ALA A 303 -41.36 -19.08 -2.69
C ALA A 303 -41.83 -19.38 -1.24
N ILE A 304 -41.30 -18.63 -0.27
CA ILE A 304 -41.64 -18.78 1.16
C ILE A 304 -42.99 -18.14 1.48
N SER A 305 -43.26 -16.93 0.95
CA SER A 305 -44.50 -16.20 1.21
C SER A 305 -45.70 -16.82 0.51
N GLY A 306 -45.47 -17.56 -0.58
CA GLY A 306 -46.48 -18.19 -1.39
C GLY A 306 -47.33 -17.17 -2.13
N ILE A 307 -47.16 -17.08 -3.43
CA ILE A 307 -48.10 -16.37 -4.28
C ILE A 307 -49.07 -17.42 -4.83
N TYR A 308 -50.37 -17.19 -4.62
CA TYR A 308 -51.40 -18.12 -5.03
C TYR A 308 -52.23 -17.48 -6.14
N GLN A 309 -52.59 -18.27 -7.13
CA GLN A 309 -53.59 -17.93 -8.13
C GLN A 309 -54.87 -18.63 -7.81
N MET A 310 -55.97 -18.01 -8.09
CA MET A 310 -57.30 -18.51 -7.87
C MET A 310 -58.18 -18.21 -9.06
N GLU A 311 -59.02 -19.16 -9.44
CA GLU A 311 -60.10 -18.90 -10.40
C GLU A 311 -61.21 -18.14 -9.69
N ASP A 312 -61.73 -17.08 -10.31
CA ASP A 312 -62.88 -16.35 -9.77
C ASP A 312 -64.17 -17.19 -10.03
N ASP A 313 -64.45 -18.08 -9.08
CA ASP A 313 -65.58 -18.97 -9.08
C ASP A 313 -66.82 -18.47 -8.26
N GLY A 314 -66.66 -17.26 -7.68
CA GLY A 314 -67.65 -16.63 -6.81
C GLY A 314 -67.85 -17.31 -5.45
N VAL A 315 -67.07 -18.37 -5.13
CA VAL A 315 -67.18 -19.11 -3.85
C VAL A 315 -66.13 -18.64 -2.85
N VAL A 316 -64.97 -18.32 -3.35
CA VAL A 316 -63.85 -17.94 -2.49
C VAL A 316 -63.57 -16.43 -2.63
N ASN A 317 -63.66 -15.70 -1.52
CA ASN A 317 -63.30 -14.28 -1.49
C ASN A 317 -61.87 -14.08 -1.08
N PRO A 318 -61.00 -13.50 -1.93
CA PRO A 318 -59.57 -13.27 -1.61
C PRO A 318 -59.34 -12.49 -0.31
N ASP A 319 -60.26 -11.54 -0.01
CA ASP A 319 -60.09 -10.66 1.16
C ASP A 319 -60.38 -11.37 2.50
N THR A 320 -60.99 -12.55 2.48
CA THR A 320 -61.39 -13.28 3.69
C THR A 320 -60.58 -14.55 3.94
N ILE A 321 -59.68 -14.90 3.01
CA ILE A 321 -58.82 -16.09 3.16
C ILE A 321 -57.67 -15.79 4.11
N SER A 322 -57.60 -16.58 5.17
CA SER A 322 -56.43 -16.59 6.07
C SER A 322 -55.61 -17.86 5.81
N LEU A 323 -54.39 -17.71 5.32
CA LEU A 323 -53.44 -18.82 5.08
C LEU A 323 -52.70 -19.22 6.38
N VAL A 324 -53.46 -19.71 7.37
CA VAL A 324 -52.94 -20.20 8.64
C VAL A 324 -52.98 -21.74 8.65
N PRO A 325 -51.99 -22.43 9.23
CA PRO A 325 -52.02 -23.88 9.38
C PRO A 325 -53.36 -24.39 9.98
N GLY A 326 -54.01 -25.28 9.27
CA GLY A 326 -55.31 -25.83 9.70
C GLY A 326 -56.54 -25.14 9.11
N THR A 327 -56.42 -24.07 8.30
CA THR A 327 -57.53 -23.43 7.60
C THR A 327 -58.08 -24.31 6.49
N VAL A 328 -59.41 -24.54 6.47
CA VAL A 328 -60.12 -25.21 5.39
C VAL A 328 -60.69 -24.20 4.43
N ILE A 329 -60.23 -24.23 3.18
CA ILE A 329 -60.67 -23.30 2.15
C ILE A 329 -61.70 -24.01 1.27
N PRO A 330 -62.98 -23.56 1.21
CA PRO A 330 -63.96 -24.16 0.35
C PRO A 330 -63.67 -23.84 -1.12
N LYS A 331 -63.94 -24.77 -2.04
CA LYS A 331 -63.82 -24.55 -3.48
C LYS A 331 -65.06 -25.02 -4.22
N ALA A 332 -65.39 -24.38 -5.34
CA ALA A 332 -66.46 -24.82 -6.19
C ALA A 332 -66.16 -26.17 -6.88
N ALA A 333 -67.21 -26.97 -7.19
CA ALA A 333 -67.04 -28.20 -7.92
C ALA A 333 -66.51 -27.90 -9.35
N GLY A 334 -65.33 -28.42 -9.69
CA GLY A 334 -64.65 -28.17 -10.97
C GLY A 334 -63.63 -27.04 -11.01
N SER A 335 -63.58 -26.18 -9.98
CA SER A 335 -62.49 -25.16 -9.82
C SER A 335 -61.18 -25.83 -9.41
N ARG A 336 -60.05 -25.29 -9.89
CA ARG A 336 -58.73 -25.71 -9.44
C ARG A 336 -58.44 -25.30 -7.98
N GLY A 337 -59.21 -24.32 -7.48
CA GLY A 337 -59.02 -23.76 -6.16
C GLY A 337 -57.80 -22.86 -6.09
N LEU A 338 -57.17 -22.83 -4.94
CA LEU A 338 -55.98 -22.05 -4.69
C LEU A 338 -54.75 -22.85 -5.14
N GLU A 339 -54.09 -22.41 -6.21
CA GLU A 339 -52.84 -23.03 -6.71
C GLU A 339 -51.64 -22.14 -6.45
N PRO A 340 -50.55 -22.66 -5.86
CA PRO A 340 -49.34 -21.86 -5.69
C PRO A 340 -48.67 -21.61 -7.03
N ILE A 341 -48.30 -20.37 -7.31
CA ILE A 341 -47.47 -20.01 -8.44
C ILE A 341 -46.03 -20.44 -8.12
N ARG A 342 -45.50 -21.36 -8.91
CA ARG A 342 -44.11 -21.79 -8.75
C ARG A 342 -43.19 -20.73 -9.34
N PRO A 343 -42.19 -20.24 -8.58
CA PRO A 343 -41.19 -19.34 -9.12
C PRO A 343 -40.45 -20.00 -10.30
N ALA A 344 -40.32 -19.25 -11.40
CA ALA A 344 -39.70 -19.72 -12.63
C ALA A 344 -38.18 -19.54 -12.56
N GLY A 345 -37.47 -20.42 -11.88
CA GLY A 345 -36.00 -20.35 -11.78
C GLY A 345 -35.37 -21.66 -11.32
N SER A 346 -34.17 -21.95 -11.84
CA SER A 346 -33.33 -23.06 -11.37
C SER A 346 -32.26 -22.52 -10.43
N PHE A 347 -32.40 -22.77 -9.13
CA PHE A 347 -31.42 -22.36 -8.12
C PHE A 347 -30.04 -23.01 -8.32
N ASP A 348 -29.97 -24.20 -8.92
CA ASP A 348 -28.71 -24.93 -9.13
C ASP A 348 -27.81 -24.22 -10.14
N VAL A 349 -28.39 -23.72 -11.24
CA VAL A 349 -27.64 -22.94 -12.24
C VAL A 349 -27.16 -21.61 -11.65
N ALA A 350 -28.00 -20.96 -10.86
CA ALA A 350 -27.62 -19.70 -10.19
C ALA A 350 -26.44 -19.90 -9.22
N ASN A 351 -26.46 -20.97 -8.42
CA ASN A 351 -25.37 -21.30 -7.49
C ASN A 351 -24.04 -21.58 -8.21
N LEU A 352 -24.09 -22.29 -9.35
CA LEU A 352 -22.88 -22.54 -10.16
C LEU A 352 -22.27 -21.23 -10.68
N VAL A 353 -23.09 -20.36 -11.26
CA VAL A 353 -22.66 -19.06 -11.78
C VAL A 353 -22.11 -18.17 -10.65
N LEU A 354 -22.76 -18.14 -9.48
CA LEU A 354 -22.30 -17.39 -8.32
C LEU A 354 -20.94 -17.87 -7.82
N SER A 355 -20.72 -19.18 -7.78
CA SER A 355 -19.44 -19.75 -7.37
C SER A 355 -18.32 -19.32 -8.28
N ASP A 356 -18.54 -19.32 -9.60
CA ASP A 356 -17.56 -18.85 -10.58
C ASP A 356 -17.32 -17.33 -10.47
N MET A 357 -18.35 -16.53 -10.27
CA MET A 357 -18.23 -15.09 -10.09
C MET A 357 -17.46 -14.73 -8.83
N ARG A 358 -17.75 -15.39 -7.69
CA ARG A 358 -17.01 -15.21 -6.44
C ARG A 358 -15.55 -15.59 -6.58
N LEU A 359 -15.25 -16.66 -7.31
CA LEU A 359 -13.89 -17.05 -7.61
C LEU A 359 -13.16 -15.99 -8.46
N ASN A 360 -13.85 -15.42 -9.45
CA ASN A 360 -13.30 -14.34 -10.28
C ASN A 360 -13.02 -13.07 -9.47
N ILE A 361 -13.91 -12.69 -8.53
CA ILE A 361 -13.70 -11.58 -7.61
C ILE A 361 -12.46 -11.86 -6.74
N LYS A 362 -12.35 -13.05 -6.14
CA LYS A 362 -11.19 -13.46 -5.34
C LYS A 362 -9.89 -13.43 -6.15
N ARG A 363 -9.92 -13.91 -7.40
CA ARG A 363 -8.75 -13.85 -8.31
C ARG A 363 -8.33 -12.43 -8.63
N ALA A 364 -9.28 -11.55 -8.94
CA ALA A 364 -8.99 -10.15 -9.23
C ALA A 364 -8.35 -9.42 -8.03
N LEU A 365 -8.76 -9.79 -6.81
CA LEU A 365 -8.23 -9.25 -5.54
C LEU A 365 -7.00 -10.03 -5.03
N TYR A 366 -6.42 -10.95 -5.81
CA TYR A 366 -5.26 -11.77 -5.42
C TYR A 366 -5.50 -12.66 -4.18
N ASN A 367 -6.75 -13.06 -3.96
CA ASN A 367 -7.17 -13.86 -2.80
C ASN A 367 -7.38 -15.35 -3.13
N ASP A 368 -7.17 -15.76 -4.38
CA ASP A 368 -7.22 -17.14 -4.85
C ASP A 368 -5.85 -17.81 -4.64
N MET A 369 -5.47 -18.10 -3.43
CA MET A 369 -4.18 -18.78 -3.20
C MET A 369 -4.22 -20.25 -3.65
N LEU A 370 -3.09 -20.74 -4.15
CA LEU A 370 -2.80 -22.16 -4.31
C LEU A 370 -2.95 -22.85 -2.96
N GLY A 371 -3.94 -23.76 -2.86
CA GLY A 371 -4.25 -24.51 -1.64
C GLY A 371 -5.61 -24.15 -1.05
N ASN A 372 -6.11 -25.03 -0.17
CA ASN A 372 -7.38 -24.83 0.52
C ASN A 372 -7.25 -23.63 1.49
N PRO A 373 -8.06 -22.57 1.34
CA PRO A 373 -7.99 -21.39 2.21
C PRO A 373 -8.26 -21.72 3.69
N ASP A 374 -9.00 -22.79 3.95
CA ASP A 374 -9.36 -23.24 5.31
C ASP A 374 -8.25 -24.07 5.99
N ARG A 375 -7.12 -24.32 5.30
CA ARG A 375 -6.02 -25.10 5.87
C ARG A 375 -4.87 -24.19 6.27
N THR A 376 -4.49 -24.24 7.53
CA THR A 376 -3.26 -23.61 8.03
C THR A 376 -2.06 -24.10 7.20
N PRO A 377 -1.13 -23.23 6.77
CA PRO A 377 0.05 -23.63 6.02
C PRO A 377 0.81 -24.71 6.78
N ALA A 378 1.08 -25.84 6.12
CA ALA A 378 1.70 -27.00 6.76
C ALA A 378 3.21 -26.82 6.97
N SER A 379 3.86 -25.91 6.24
CA SER A 379 5.30 -25.70 6.34
C SER A 379 5.72 -24.28 5.95
N ALA A 380 6.91 -23.85 6.42
CA ALA A 380 7.53 -22.59 6.03
C ALA A 380 7.77 -22.51 4.50
N THR A 381 8.01 -23.64 3.86
CA THR A 381 8.18 -23.74 2.40
C THR A 381 6.90 -23.36 1.66
N GLU A 382 5.74 -23.83 2.14
CA GLU A 382 4.45 -23.49 1.54
C GLU A 382 4.15 -21.99 1.64
N VAL A 383 4.49 -21.35 2.77
CA VAL A 383 4.37 -19.89 2.94
C VAL A 383 5.27 -19.16 1.95
N ALA A 384 6.52 -19.62 1.78
CA ALA A 384 7.46 -19.03 0.82
C ALA A 384 6.97 -19.18 -0.62
N GLU A 385 6.42 -20.34 -1.01
CA GLU A 385 5.86 -20.55 -2.34
C GLU A 385 4.64 -19.67 -2.61
N ARG A 386 3.76 -19.49 -1.62
CA ARG A 386 2.62 -18.57 -1.71
C ARG A 386 3.06 -17.12 -1.90
N MET A 387 4.09 -16.68 -1.18
CA MET A 387 4.66 -15.35 -1.36
C MET A 387 5.34 -15.19 -2.73
N ALA A 388 6.02 -16.23 -3.22
CA ALA A 388 6.62 -16.23 -4.56
C ALA A 388 5.56 -16.15 -5.68
N ASP A 389 4.41 -16.83 -5.51
CA ASP A 389 3.29 -16.73 -6.46
C ASP A 389 2.66 -15.34 -6.45
N LEU A 390 2.39 -14.78 -5.28
CA LEU A 390 1.91 -13.41 -5.13
C LEU A 390 2.88 -12.41 -5.78
N SER A 391 4.18 -12.54 -5.51
CA SER A 391 5.23 -11.70 -6.09
C SER A 391 5.23 -11.70 -7.62
N ARG A 392 5.06 -12.86 -8.24
CA ARG A 392 4.97 -12.99 -9.70
C ARG A 392 3.75 -12.30 -10.27
N ARG A 393 2.60 -12.45 -9.63
CA ARG A 393 1.33 -11.86 -10.07
C ARG A 393 1.30 -10.34 -9.96
N ILE A 394 1.88 -9.77 -8.90
CA ILE A 394 1.89 -8.33 -8.65
C ILE A 394 3.20 -7.64 -9.11
N GLY A 395 4.05 -8.31 -9.88
CA GLY A 395 5.41 -7.86 -10.19
C GLY A 395 5.53 -6.41 -10.66
N SER A 396 4.66 -5.95 -11.56
CA SER A 396 4.67 -4.55 -12.03
C SER A 396 4.18 -3.56 -10.96
N ALA A 397 3.18 -3.94 -10.17
CA ALA A 397 2.67 -3.13 -9.06
C ALA A 397 3.69 -3.06 -7.92
N PHE A 398 4.41 -4.18 -7.64
CA PHE A 398 5.46 -4.21 -6.63
C PHE A 398 6.58 -3.19 -6.90
N GLY A 399 7.12 -3.16 -8.13
CA GLY A 399 8.15 -2.19 -8.50
C GLY A 399 7.68 -0.74 -8.33
N ARG A 400 6.41 -0.47 -8.64
CA ARG A 400 5.82 0.86 -8.45
C ARG A 400 5.64 1.18 -6.97
N LEU A 401 5.13 0.28 -6.17
CA LEU A 401 4.96 0.48 -4.72
C LEU A 401 6.30 0.68 -4.02
N GLN A 402 7.35 0.01 -4.50
CA GLN A 402 8.70 0.25 -4.00
C GLN A 402 9.17 1.69 -4.29
N ALA A 403 8.92 2.19 -5.51
CA ALA A 403 9.34 3.53 -5.92
C ALA A 403 8.43 4.66 -5.38
N GLU A 404 7.11 4.44 -5.32
CA GLU A 404 6.14 5.48 -4.95
C GLU A 404 5.76 5.45 -3.45
N MET A 405 5.98 4.33 -2.72
CA MET A 405 5.62 4.18 -1.31
C MET A 405 6.82 3.89 -0.42
N VAL A 406 7.47 2.73 -0.59
CA VAL A 406 8.53 2.25 0.31
C VAL A 406 9.66 3.26 0.43
N GLN A 407 10.21 3.65 -0.71
CA GLN A 407 11.32 4.59 -0.77
C GLN A 407 10.95 6.00 -0.26
N PRO A 408 9.83 6.63 -0.67
CA PRO A 408 9.44 7.94 -0.15
C PRO A 408 9.08 7.94 1.34
N VAL A 409 8.46 6.87 1.88
CA VAL A 409 8.19 6.75 3.32
C VAL A 409 9.50 6.77 4.11
N LEU A 410 10.48 5.95 3.73
CA LEU A 410 11.77 5.90 4.41
C LEU A 410 12.54 7.22 4.30
N GLN A 411 12.56 7.82 3.11
CA GLN A 411 13.18 9.13 2.91
C GLN A 411 12.53 10.20 3.79
N ARG A 412 11.20 10.17 3.93
CA ARG A 412 10.48 11.11 4.79
C ARG A 412 10.78 10.89 6.27
N VAL A 413 10.80 9.64 6.72
CA VAL A 413 11.17 9.28 8.10
C VAL A 413 12.57 9.75 8.43
N VAL A 414 13.54 9.44 7.58
CA VAL A 414 14.94 9.90 7.71
C VAL A 414 15.03 11.42 7.75
N HIS A 415 14.32 12.12 6.86
CA HIS A 415 14.29 13.58 6.83
C HIS A 415 13.80 14.18 8.16
N ILE A 416 12.72 13.62 8.73
CA ILE A 416 12.17 14.08 10.02
C ILE A 416 13.17 13.82 11.16
N LEU A 417 13.72 12.62 11.26
CA LEU A 417 14.67 12.25 12.33
C LEU A 417 15.96 13.07 12.26
N LYS A 418 16.48 13.31 11.05
CA LYS A 418 17.63 14.20 10.83
C LYS A 418 17.32 15.64 11.26
N LYS A 419 16.15 16.17 10.89
CA LYS A 419 15.71 17.51 11.30
C LYS A 419 15.56 17.64 12.82
N GLN A 420 15.17 16.57 13.50
CA GLN A 420 15.09 16.50 14.96
C GLN A 420 16.45 16.28 15.63
N GLY A 421 17.52 16.06 14.88
CA GLY A 421 18.86 15.78 15.41
C GLY A 421 19.00 14.42 16.10
N ARG A 422 18.10 13.46 15.76
CA ARG A 422 18.13 12.10 16.35
C ARG A 422 19.02 11.13 15.60
N ILE A 423 19.23 11.35 14.31
CA ILE A 423 20.15 10.59 13.47
C ILE A 423 21.11 11.56 12.78
N ASP A 424 22.35 11.14 12.65
CA ASP A 424 23.34 11.78 11.79
C ASP A 424 23.66 10.83 10.64
N LEU A 425 23.59 11.35 9.43
CA LEU A 425 23.91 10.56 8.24
C LEU A 425 25.34 10.87 7.84
N PRO A 426 26.14 9.88 7.44
CA PRO A 426 27.46 10.14 6.91
C PRO A 426 27.38 11.19 5.79
N THR A 427 28.20 12.22 5.88
CA THR A 427 28.17 13.43 5.04
C THR A 427 28.69 13.21 3.62
N ILE A 428 28.49 12.03 3.08
CA ILE A 428 28.73 11.73 1.68
C ILE A 428 27.43 12.11 0.95
N ASN A 429 27.43 13.26 0.29
CA ASN A 429 26.33 13.83 -0.51
C ASN A 429 25.01 13.02 -0.45
N GLY A 430 23.93 13.53 0.14
CA GLY A 430 22.68 12.81 0.40
C GLY A 430 21.99 12.10 -0.79
N ARG A 431 22.66 12.03 -1.95
CA ARG A 431 22.30 11.25 -3.13
C ARG A 431 22.92 9.84 -3.17
N GLU A 432 23.84 9.54 -2.27
CA GLU A 432 24.63 8.30 -2.28
C GLU A 432 24.02 7.17 -1.46
N ILE A 433 22.94 7.42 -0.71
CA ILE A 433 22.24 6.39 0.04
C ILE A 433 21.23 5.69 -0.86
N LYS A 434 21.36 4.38 -1.01
CA LYS A 434 20.38 3.54 -1.69
C LYS A 434 19.50 2.83 -0.68
N VAL A 435 18.19 2.87 -0.90
CA VAL A 435 17.23 2.04 -0.17
C VAL A 435 17.10 0.71 -0.89
N ARG A 436 17.47 -0.37 -0.21
CA ARG A 436 17.27 -1.74 -0.70
C ARG A 436 16.08 -2.35 0.03
N SER A 437 15.10 -2.88 -0.71
CA SER A 437 14.00 -3.63 -0.12
C SER A 437 14.46 -5.04 0.25
N VAL A 438 14.18 -5.44 1.49
CA VAL A 438 14.40 -6.79 2.04
C VAL A 438 13.10 -7.40 2.55
N SER A 439 11.95 -6.86 2.12
CA SER A 439 10.64 -7.39 2.46
C SER A 439 10.47 -8.85 2.01
N PRO A 440 9.55 -9.63 2.63
CA PRO A 440 9.28 -11.01 2.22
C PRO A 440 8.99 -11.16 0.73
N LEU A 441 8.30 -10.18 0.15
CA LEU A 441 8.01 -10.14 -1.28
C LEU A 441 9.27 -9.90 -2.12
N ALA A 442 10.18 -9.01 -1.68
CA ALA A 442 11.47 -8.78 -2.35
C ALA A 442 12.38 -10.02 -2.23
N GLN A 443 12.39 -10.68 -1.08
CA GLN A 443 13.12 -11.92 -0.87
C GLN A 443 12.58 -13.05 -1.75
N ALA A 444 11.27 -13.15 -1.92
CA ALA A 444 10.65 -14.14 -2.81
C ALA A 444 11.07 -13.95 -4.28
N GLN A 445 11.23 -12.70 -4.73
CA GLN A 445 11.80 -12.41 -6.06
C GLN A 445 13.29 -12.74 -6.13
N ALA A 446 14.06 -12.41 -5.09
CA ALA A 446 15.49 -12.73 -5.03
C ALA A 446 15.77 -14.24 -4.98
N ASN A 447 14.90 -15.04 -4.36
CA ASN A 447 15.02 -16.50 -4.29
C ASN A 447 14.97 -17.17 -5.68
N GLN A 448 14.31 -16.55 -6.66
CA GLN A 448 14.32 -17.02 -8.04
C GLN A 448 15.71 -16.88 -8.67
N ASP A 449 16.41 -15.78 -8.39
CA ASP A 449 17.79 -15.56 -8.85
C ASP A 449 18.72 -16.58 -8.18
N ILE A 450 18.56 -16.79 -6.87
CA ILE A 450 19.35 -17.76 -6.08
C ILE A 450 19.16 -19.17 -6.61
N SER A 451 17.91 -19.57 -6.89
CA SER A 451 17.60 -20.89 -7.45
C SER A 451 18.23 -21.09 -8.83
N SER A 452 18.32 -20.03 -9.62
CA SER A 452 18.96 -20.07 -10.93
C SER A 452 20.48 -20.25 -10.80
N VAL A 453 21.11 -19.54 -9.85
CA VAL A 453 22.54 -19.68 -9.55
C VAL A 453 22.85 -21.06 -8.99
N ALA A 454 22.04 -21.55 -8.03
CA ALA A 454 22.22 -22.89 -7.46
C ALA A 454 22.11 -23.99 -8.53
N ARG A 455 21.10 -23.94 -9.40
CA ARG A 455 20.95 -24.88 -10.52
C ARG A 455 22.11 -24.80 -11.49
N TRP A 456 22.60 -23.60 -11.78
CA TRP A 456 23.76 -23.42 -12.63
C TRP A 456 25.01 -24.04 -12.01
N LEU A 457 25.23 -23.85 -10.70
CA LEU A 457 26.34 -24.47 -9.96
C LEU A 457 26.24 -25.99 -9.97
N GLU A 458 25.07 -26.57 -9.72
CA GLU A 458 24.82 -28.02 -9.81
C GLU A 458 25.11 -28.55 -11.21
N LEU A 459 24.69 -27.84 -12.26
CA LEU A 459 24.89 -28.22 -13.65
C LEU A 459 26.38 -28.18 -14.02
N VAL A 460 27.10 -27.15 -13.61
CA VAL A 460 28.55 -27.02 -13.84
C VAL A 460 29.30 -28.11 -13.08
N GLN A 461 28.95 -28.36 -11.82
CA GLN A 461 29.57 -29.42 -11.02
C GLN A 461 29.29 -30.82 -11.59
N GLY A 462 28.05 -31.08 -12.01
CA GLY A 462 27.66 -32.37 -12.61
C GLY A 462 28.26 -32.62 -13.99
N THR A 463 28.51 -31.54 -14.76
CA THR A 463 29.04 -31.67 -16.16
C THR A 463 30.56 -31.69 -16.21
N PHE A 464 31.24 -30.88 -15.40
CA PHE A 464 32.69 -30.67 -15.51
C PHE A 464 33.48 -31.22 -14.31
N GLY A 465 32.79 -31.65 -13.23
CA GLY A 465 33.41 -32.15 -12.02
C GLY A 465 33.90 -31.05 -11.06
N PRO A 466 34.18 -31.40 -9.79
CA PRO A 466 34.47 -30.42 -8.71
C PRO A 466 35.77 -29.64 -8.92
N GLU A 467 36.76 -30.22 -9.62
CA GLU A 467 38.04 -29.55 -9.86
C GLU A 467 37.92 -28.37 -10.84
N VAL A 468 37.05 -28.49 -11.84
CA VAL A 468 36.83 -27.43 -12.84
C VAL A 468 35.97 -26.31 -12.24
N VAL A 469 35.08 -26.63 -11.31
CA VAL A 469 34.26 -25.65 -10.58
C VAL A 469 35.14 -24.67 -9.79
N GLN A 470 36.19 -25.19 -9.11
CA GLN A 470 37.12 -24.35 -8.36
C GLN A 470 37.98 -23.43 -9.24
N LEU A 471 38.18 -23.80 -10.51
CA LEU A 471 38.91 -22.98 -11.49
C LEU A 471 38.03 -21.92 -12.16
N LEU A 472 36.74 -22.21 -12.35
CA LEU A 472 35.81 -21.35 -13.09
C LEU A 472 35.03 -20.40 -12.21
N ILE A 473 34.82 -20.75 -10.94
CA ILE A 473 33.92 -20.03 -10.04
C ILE A 473 34.72 -19.54 -8.83
N ASP A 474 34.68 -18.22 -8.63
CA ASP A 474 35.15 -17.63 -7.39
C ASP A 474 34.16 -17.98 -6.27
N SER A 475 34.58 -18.93 -5.42
CA SER A 475 33.76 -19.42 -4.32
C SER A 475 33.50 -18.35 -3.27
N GLU A 476 34.44 -17.39 -3.09
CA GLU A 476 34.30 -16.30 -2.10
C GLU A 476 33.28 -15.25 -2.59
N GLU A 477 33.40 -14.82 -3.86
CA GLU A 477 32.43 -13.89 -4.44
C GLU A 477 31.05 -14.53 -4.55
N THR A 478 30.98 -15.82 -4.89
CA THR A 478 29.70 -16.55 -4.99
C THR A 478 29.03 -16.67 -3.62
N ALA A 479 29.77 -17.01 -2.56
CA ALA A 479 29.25 -17.09 -1.20
C ALA A 479 28.79 -15.71 -0.69
N ALA A 480 29.57 -14.65 -0.94
CA ALA A 480 29.20 -13.29 -0.59
C ALA A 480 27.96 -12.81 -1.38
N TYR A 481 27.86 -13.12 -2.67
CA TYR A 481 26.71 -12.82 -3.51
C TYR A 481 25.44 -13.51 -2.99
N LEU A 482 25.52 -14.82 -2.72
CA LEU A 482 24.39 -15.60 -2.19
C LEU A 482 23.99 -15.09 -0.80
N GLY A 483 24.94 -14.83 0.10
CA GLY A 483 24.67 -14.27 1.42
C GLY A 483 23.95 -12.94 1.35
N LYS A 484 24.41 -12.02 0.49
CA LYS A 484 23.73 -10.73 0.25
C LYS A 484 22.33 -10.90 -0.32
N LYS A 485 22.11 -11.86 -1.19
CA LYS A 485 20.78 -12.14 -1.76
C LYS A 485 19.83 -12.79 -0.74
N PHE A 486 20.34 -13.64 0.16
CA PHE A 486 19.58 -14.20 1.28
C PHE A 486 19.28 -13.19 2.39
N GLY A 487 19.88 -11.99 2.35
CA GLY A 487 19.70 -10.99 3.39
C GLY A 487 20.48 -11.31 4.67
N VAL A 488 21.54 -12.09 4.57
CA VAL A 488 22.46 -12.34 5.68
C VAL A 488 23.12 -11.03 6.06
N PRO A 489 23.13 -10.63 7.35
CA PRO A 489 23.83 -9.45 7.81
C PRO A 489 25.31 -9.49 7.43
N ASP A 490 25.84 -8.37 6.93
CA ASP A 490 27.24 -8.29 6.49
C ASP A 490 28.22 -8.60 7.66
N SER A 491 27.82 -8.34 8.90
CA SER A 491 28.57 -8.70 10.12
C SER A 491 28.85 -10.20 10.29
N LEU A 492 28.08 -11.07 9.62
CA LEU A 492 28.30 -12.52 9.63
C LEU A 492 29.23 -12.98 8.49
N ILE A 493 29.51 -12.11 7.54
CA ILE A 493 30.41 -12.37 6.42
C ILE A 493 31.75 -11.72 6.78
N ARG A 494 32.77 -12.53 7.08
CA ARG A 494 34.09 -12.03 7.45
C ARG A 494 34.68 -11.18 6.33
N ASP A 495 35.38 -10.11 6.71
CA ASP A 495 36.05 -9.21 5.78
C ASP A 495 37.15 -9.92 4.95
N LEU A 496 37.40 -9.38 3.76
CA LEU A 496 38.36 -9.93 2.80
C LEU A 496 39.79 -10.07 3.39
N GLU A 497 40.20 -9.12 4.25
CA GLU A 497 41.50 -9.13 4.91
C GLU A 497 41.58 -10.20 6.00
N GLU A 498 40.55 -10.34 6.83
CA GLU A 498 40.49 -11.41 7.84
C GLU A 498 40.48 -12.80 7.21
N ARG A 499 39.72 -12.97 6.09
CA ARG A 499 39.70 -14.22 5.35
C ARG A 499 41.06 -14.58 4.78
N ARG A 500 41.78 -13.63 4.19
CA ARG A 500 43.17 -13.84 3.68
C ARG A 500 44.15 -14.21 4.80
N GLN A 501 44.02 -13.59 5.96
CA GLN A 501 44.85 -13.95 7.12
C GLN A 501 44.57 -15.36 7.62
N LEU A 502 43.28 -15.78 7.66
CA LEU A 502 42.90 -17.13 8.06
C LEU A 502 43.36 -18.19 7.06
N VAL A 503 43.27 -17.90 5.75
CA VAL A 503 43.77 -18.80 4.69
C VAL A 503 45.29 -18.92 4.75
N ALA A 504 46.00 -17.83 4.98
CA ALA A 504 47.46 -17.84 5.16
C ALA A 504 47.87 -18.65 6.40
N LEU A 505 47.13 -18.48 7.52
CA LEU A 505 47.33 -19.26 8.74
C LEU A 505 47.03 -20.75 8.52
N ALA A 506 45.96 -21.09 7.83
CA ALA A 506 45.58 -22.47 7.51
C ALA A 506 46.64 -23.13 6.60
N GLN A 507 47.20 -22.41 5.62
CA GLN A 507 48.29 -22.87 4.77
C GLN A 507 49.59 -23.08 5.57
N GLN A 508 49.93 -22.21 6.51
CA GLN A 508 51.08 -22.40 7.40
C GLN A 508 50.89 -23.65 8.30
N TYR A 509 49.71 -23.87 8.86
CA TYR A 509 49.39 -25.07 9.65
C TYR A 509 49.48 -26.34 8.81
N ALA A 510 48.98 -26.34 7.57
CA ALA A 510 49.08 -27.48 6.66
C ALA A 510 50.53 -27.80 6.28
N GLN A 511 51.39 -26.78 6.06
CA GLN A 511 52.82 -26.97 5.79
C GLN A 511 53.59 -27.47 7.01
N THR A 512 53.19 -27.10 8.22
CA THR A 512 53.83 -27.51 9.49
C THR A 512 53.46 -28.98 9.82
N GLN A 513 52.26 -29.43 9.54
CA GLN A 513 51.84 -30.84 9.70
C GLN A 513 52.38 -31.77 8.58
N GLY A 514 52.47 -31.27 7.33
CA GLY A 514 53.08 -32.03 6.21
C GLY A 514 54.58 -32.28 6.36
N GLY A 515 55.26 -31.46 7.17
CA GLY A 515 56.68 -31.63 7.49
C GLY A 515 57.02 -32.67 8.56
N MET A 516 56.02 -33.15 9.35
CA MET A 516 56.24 -34.16 10.41
C MET A 516 56.02 -35.62 9.98
N VAL A 517 55.52 -35.90 8.78
CA VAL A 517 55.27 -37.27 8.30
C VAL A 517 56.40 -37.86 7.43
N GLY A 518 57.48 -37.07 7.18
CA GLY A 518 58.61 -37.47 6.31
C GLY A 518 59.85 -38.01 7.00
N GLY A 519 59.80 -38.44 8.27
CA GLY A 519 61.01 -38.78 9.02
C GLY A 519 61.04 -40.07 9.83
N GLU A 520 60.43 -41.15 9.37
CA GLU A 520 60.66 -42.49 9.96
C GLU A 520 61.31 -43.42 8.91
N GLN A 521 62.65 -43.42 8.92
CA GLN A 521 63.48 -44.44 8.27
C GLN A 521 63.28 -45.76 9.04
N ILE A 522 62.77 -46.79 8.38
CA ILE A 522 62.73 -48.15 8.89
C ILE A 522 64.17 -48.72 8.82
N PRO A 523 64.77 -49.19 9.91
CA PRO A 523 66.05 -49.91 9.85
C PRO A 523 65.82 -51.31 9.29
N GLN A 524 66.59 -51.61 8.25
CA GLN A 524 66.75 -52.99 7.75
C GLN A 524 67.58 -53.76 8.76
N SER A 525 67.05 -54.86 9.24
CA SER A 525 67.82 -56.05 9.69
C SER A 525 66.96 -57.30 9.53
#